data_7885c9ef4da4511220987569ed61c621
#
_entry.id   7885c9ef4da4511220987569ed61c621
#
_cell.length_a   1.000
_cell.length_b   1.000
_cell.length_c   1.000
_cell.angle_alpha   90.00
_cell.angle_beta   90.00
_cell.angle_gamma   90.00
#
_symmetry.space_group_name_H-M   'P 1'
#
loop_
_entity.id
_entity.type
_entity.pdbx_description
1 polymer ?
#
loop_
_entity_poly.entity_id
_entity_poly.type
_entity_poly.pdbx_seq_one_letter_code
_entity_poly.pdbx_strand_id
1 'polypeptide(L)'
;MSRVAIIGAGVIGSSWADLFTAADWDVAVYDVKPEAVPERFHRAATLEEAVHGADLVQENGPERLPIKQDLLARIAAAASNDTIIASSTSSLLPSLLADGNARADQILVAHPWNPPQIMPLVELVPGPTTRPEITARAKRIYDSLGKVTVPLKQEIPGFVGNRIQKAVLNEARSLVAGNIVDAPGF
;
A
#
# COMPACT_ATOMS: atom_id res chain seq x y z
N MET A 1 13.42 18.10 2.91
CA MET A 1 12.81 17.07 3.76
C MET A 1 11.81 16.34 2.89
N SER A 2 11.85 15.02 2.83
CA SER A 2 10.90 14.25 2.03
C SER A 2 9.54 14.23 2.72
N ARG A 3 8.47 14.28 1.92
CA ARG A 3 7.09 14.36 2.42
C ARG A 3 6.28 13.15 1.96
N VAL A 4 5.48 12.58 2.88
CA VAL A 4 4.53 11.52 2.59
C VAL A 4 3.11 11.91 3.01
N ALA A 5 2.16 11.59 2.16
CA ALA A 5 0.73 11.65 2.48
C ALA A 5 0.21 10.25 2.80
N ILE A 6 -0.38 10.07 3.96
CA ILE A 6 -1.05 8.84 4.37
C ILE A 6 -2.55 9.06 4.24
N ILE A 7 -3.18 8.35 3.33
CA ILE A 7 -4.62 8.45 3.08
C ILE A 7 -5.33 7.23 3.65
N GLY A 8 -6.10 7.46 4.72
CA GLY A 8 -6.69 6.41 5.55
C GLY A 8 -5.85 6.13 6.80
N ALA A 9 -6.42 6.39 7.99
CA ALA A 9 -5.77 6.30 9.30
C ALA A 9 -6.11 5.01 10.07
N GLY A 10 -6.53 3.96 9.37
CA GLY A 10 -6.72 2.63 9.96
C GLY A 10 -5.40 2.00 10.41
N VAL A 11 -5.44 0.75 10.83
CA VAL A 11 -4.26 0.02 11.37
C VAL A 11 -3.06 0.10 10.41
N ILE A 12 -3.27 -0.15 9.13
CA ILE A 12 -2.19 -0.14 8.12
C ILE A 12 -1.66 1.27 7.90
N GLY A 13 -2.56 2.27 7.73
CA GLY A 13 -2.15 3.66 7.50
C GLY A 13 -1.41 4.24 8.70
N SER A 14 -1.88 4.00 9.93
CA SER A 14 -1.19 4.43 11.15
C SER A 14 0.19 3.78 11.28
N SER A 15 0.32 2.50 10.91
CA SER A 15 1.62 1.80 10.92
C SER A 15 2.60 2.40 9.90
N TRP A 16 2.13 2.77 8.71
CA TRP A 16 2.95 3.51 7.73
C TRP A 16 3.35 4.88 8.25
N ALA A 17 2.40 5.63 8.85
CA ALA A 17 2.69 6.95 9.43
C ALA A 17 3.78 6.87 10.51
N ASP A 18 3.71 5.88 11.40
CA ASP A 18 4.75 5.65 12.42
C ASP A 18 6.13 5.36 11.78
N LEU A 19 6.19 4.52 10.75
CA LEU A 19 7.43 4.18 10.06
C LEU A 19 8.07 5.39 9.37
N PHE A 20 7.28 6.18 8.64
CA PHE A 20 7.78 7.38 7.98
C PHE A 20 8.20 8.46 8.98
N THR A 21 7.45 8.62 10.08
CA THR A 21 7.82 9.55 11.16
C THR A 21 9.16 9.14 11.80
N ALA A 22 9.36 7.85 12.06
CA ALA A 22 10.61 7.34 12.63
C ALA A 22 11.82 7.50 11.68
N ALA A 23 11.58 7.70 10.39
CA ALA A 23 12.59 7.96 9.37
C ALA A 23 12.73 9.47 9.04
N ASP A 24 12.25 10.36 9.90
CA ASP A 24 12.33 11.81 9.78
C ASP A 24 11.67 12.39 8.50
N TRP A 25 10.60 11.75 8.02
CA TRP A 25 9.77 12.29 6.95
C TRP A 25 8.74 13.29 7.48
N ASP A 26 8.39 14.30 6.67
CA ASP A 26 7.20 15.12 6.91
C ASP A 26 5.95 14.28 6.55
N VAL A 27 5.16 13.91 7.58
CA VAL A 27 4.02 12.99 7.45
C VAL A 27 2.72 13.76 7.63
N ALA A 28 1.92 13.83 6.57
CA ALA A 28 0.56 14.36 6.60
C ALA A 28 -0.45 13.20 6.52
N VAL A 29 -1.37 13.12 7.47
CA VAL A 29 -2.38 12.04 7.53
C VAL A 29 -3.77 12.62 7.28
N TYR A 30 -4.50 12.00 6.37
CA TYR A 30 -5.91 12.32 6.11
C TYR A 30 -6.79 11.08 6.25
N ASP A 31 -7.92 11.24 6.92
CA ASP A 31 -9.01 10.26 6.95
C ASP A 31 -10.35 10.99 6.81
N VAL A 32 -11.34 10.34 6.19
CA VAL A 32 -12.71 10.87 6.09
C VAL A 32 -13.37 11.03 7.45
N LYS A 33 -12.86 10.32 8.47
CA LYS A 33 -13.21 10.48 9.88
C LYS A 33 -12.03 11.14 10.59
N PRO A 34 -12.04 12.45 10.78
CA PRO A 34 -10.91 13.17 11.38
C PRO A 34 -10.47 12.61 12.75
N GLU A 35 -11.43 12.08 13.51
CA GLU A 35 -11.20 11.44 14.82
C GLU A 35 -10.43 10.10 14.72
N ALA A 36 -10.35 9.50 13.54
CA ALA A 36 -9.57 8.28 13.32
C ALA A 36 -8.06 8.57 13.24
N VAL A 37 -7.65 9.82 12.99
CA VAL A 37 -6.24 10.20 12.93
C VAL A 37 -5.70 10.37 14.35
N PRO A 38 -4.73 9.54 14.79
CA PRO A 38 -4.12 9.68 16.10
C PRO A 38 -3.48 11.07 16.31
N GLU A 39 -3.60 11.62 17.51
CA GLU A 39 -3.12 12.99 17.85
C GLU A 39 -1.61 13.20 17.61
N ARG A 40 -0.83 12.12 17.62
CA ARG A 40 0.62 12.18 17.38
C ARG A 40 1.00 12.50 15.93
N PHE A 41 0.05 12.48 15.00
CA PHE A 41 0.30 12.78 13.60
C PHE A 41 -0.25 14.15 13.19
N HIS A 42 0.40 14.80 12.22
CA HIS A 42 -0.16 15.98 11.58
C HIS A 42 -1.40 15.58 10.76
N ARG A 43 -2.57 16.02 11.22
CA ARG A 43 -3.84 15.79 10.55
C ARG A 43 -4.08 16.88 9.50
N ALA A 44 -4.13 16.49 8.24
CA ALA A 44 -4.56 17.37 7.17
C ALA A 44 -6.09 17.54 7.19
N ALA A 45 -6.56 18.75 6.92
CA ALA A 45 -8.00 19.05 6.90
C ALA A 45 -8.70 18.48 5.66
N THR A 46 -7.97 18.35 4.54
CA THR A 46 -8.48 17.78 3.28
C THR A 46 -7.48 16.78 2.69
N LEU A 47 -7.97 15.92 1.78
CA LEU A 47 -7.11 15.00 1.04
C LEU A 47 -6.09 15.78 0.20
N GLU A 48 -6.54 16.84 -0.42
CA GLU A 48 -5.73 17.69 -1.31
C GLU A 48 -4.59 18.37 -0.52
N GLU A 49 -4.84 18.81 0.70
CA GLU A 49 -3.83 19.34 1.61
C GLU A 49 -2.77 18.27 1.97
N ALA A 50 -3.22 17.06 2.29
CA ALA A 50 -2.29 15.96 2.59
C ALA A 50 -1.38 15.66 1.41
N VAL A 51 -1.93 15.59 0.19
CA VAL A 51 -1.23 15.21 -1.04
C VAL A 51 -0.32 16.32 -1.56
N HIS A 52 -0.64 17.59 -1.27
CA HIS A 52 0.13 18.72 -1.79
C HIS A 52 1.61 18.64 -1.38
N GLY A 53 2.49 18.64 -2.39
CA GLY A 53 3.94 18.57 -2.18
C GLY A 53 4.48 17.21 -1.71
N ALA A 54 3.66 16.15 -1.69
CA ALA A 54 4.12 14.83 -1.30
C ALA A 54 4.99 14.17 -2.38
N ASP A 55 6.10 13.57 -1.97
CA ASP A 55 6.95 12.71 -2.81
C ASP A 55 6.30 11.33 -3.01
N LEU A 56 5.54 10.88 -1.99
CA LEU A 56 4.83 9.62 -1.99
C LEU A 56 3.46 9.78 -1.30
N VAL A 57 2.44 9.19 -1.90
CA VAL A 57 1.13 9.00 -1.29
C VAL A 57 0.93 7.53 -1.00
N GLN A 58 0.64 7.17 0.25
CA GLN A 58 0.30 5.82 0.68
C GLN A 58 -1.21 5.73 0.89
N GLU A 59 -1.92 5.11 -0.03
CA GLU A 59 -3.37 4.92 0.01
C GLU A 59 -3.71 3.66 0.82
N ASN A 60 -4.55 3.82 1.86
CA ASN A 60 -4.96 2.77 2.81
C ASN A 60 -6.49 2.77 3.03
N GLY A 61 -7.25 3.23 2.05
CA GLY A 61 -8.72 3.24 2.11
C GLY A 61 -9.32 1.83 2.07
N PRO A 62 -10.65 1.73 2.23
CA PRO A 62 -11.35 0.45 2.23
C PRO A 62 -11.06 -0.42 1.00
N GLU A 63 -10.98 -1.74 1.18
CA GLU A 63 -10.67 -2.71 0.13
C GLU A 63 -11.88 -2.93 -0.80
N ARG A 64 -12.29 -1.86 -1.48
CA ARG A 64 -13.41 -1.83 -2.43
C ARG A 64 -13.00 -1.03 -3.66
N LEU A 65 -12.99 -1.69 -4.83
CA LEU A 65 -12.49 -1.11 -6.08
C LEU A 65 -13.07 0.27 -6.40
N PRO A 66 -14.40 0.51 -6.37
CA PRO A 66 -14.93 1.84 -6.68
C PRO A 66 -14.47 2.93 -5.72
N ILE A 67 -14.31 2.60 -4.42
CA ILE A 67 -13.84 3.56 -3.42
C ILE A 67 -12.36 3.89 -3.66
N LYS A 68 -11.53 2.89 -3.95
CA LYS A 68 -10.11 3.11 -4.23
C LYS A 68 -9.91 3.87 -5.53
N GLN A 69 -10.68 3.60 -6.56
CA GLN A 69 -10.64 4.37 -7.82
C GLN A 69 -11.00 5.84 -7.60
N ASP A 70 -12.05 6.15 -6.82
CA ASP A 70 -12.42 7.53 -6.46
C ASP A 70 -11.29 8.22 -5.66
N LEU A 71 -10.76 7.55 -4.63
CA LEU A 71 -9.64 8.07 -3.85
C LEU A 71 -8.42 8.34 -4.73
N LEU A 72 -8.04 7.39 -5.58
CA LEU A 72 -6.89 7.52 -6.48
C LEU A 72 -7.10 8.62 -7.52
N ALA A 73 -8.32 8.84 -8.01
CA ALA A 73 -8.63 9.94 -8.91
C ALA A 73 -8.44 11.30 -8.21
N ARG A 74 -8.91 11.44 -6.98
CA ARG A 74 -8.73 12.66 -6.16
C ARG A 74 -7.25 12.88 -5.81
N ILE A 75 -6.53 11.82 -5.45
CA ILE A 75 -5.07 11.88 -5.21
C ILE A 75 -4.37 12.34 -6.48
N ALA A 76 -4.68 11.75 -7.63
CA ALA A 76 -4.08 12.10 -8.92
C ALA A 76 -4.32 13.56 -9.31
N ALA A 77 -5.48 14.12 -8.99
CA ALA A 77 -5.80 15.53 -9.26
C ALA A 77 -4.95 16.51 -8.42
N ALA A 78 -4.56 16.11 -7.20
CA ALA A 78 -3.78 16.94 -6.29
C ALA A 78 -2.25 16.67 -6.37
N ALA A 79 -1.86 15.51 -6.90
CA ALA A 79 -0.47 15.06 -6.97
C ALA A 79 0.34 15.79 -8.06
N SER A 80 1.63 15.96 -7.82
CA SER A 80 2.57 16.44 -8.83
C SER A 80 2.90 15.34 -9.85
N ASN A 81 3.60 15.72 -10.96
CA ASN A 81 4.02 14.77 -12.00
C ASN A 81 5.05 13.73 -11.51
N ASP A 82 5.68 13.98 -10.37
CA ASP A 82 6.72 13.11 -9.81
C ASP A 82 6.28 12.36 -8.55
N THR A 83 5.06 12.60 -8.07
CA THR A 83 4.53 11.92 -6.88
C THR A 83 4.33 10.43 -7.15
N ILE A 84 4.82 9.57 -6.27
CA ILE A 84 4.53 8.14 -6.29
C ILE A 84 3.16 7.93 -5.63
N ILE A 85 2.27 7.21 -6.29
CA ILE A 85 0.93 6.87 -5.74
C ILE A 85 0.91 5.37 -5.48
N ALA A 86 1.04 4.99 -4.21
CA ALA A 86 1.12 3.61 -3.77
C ALA A 86 -0.14 3.19 -3.03
N SER A 87 -0.77 2.08 -3.42
CA SER A 87 -1.90 1.50 -2.69
C SER A 87 -1.45 0.33 -1.82
N SER A 88 -1.97 0.25 -0.59
CA SER A 88 -1.77 -0.88 0.33
C SER A 88 -2.75 -2.04 0.09
N THR A 89 -3.45 -2.07 -1.02
CA THR A 89 -4.39 -3.16 -1.33
C THR A 89 -3.73 -4.53 -1.26
N SER A 90 -4.46 -5.51 -0.76
CA SER A 90 -3.98 -6.90 -0.68
C SER A 90 -4.43 -7.78 -1.85
N SER A 91 -5.36 -7.29 -2.69
CA SER A 91 -6.01 -8.13 -3.69
C SER A 91 -6.30 -7.47 -5.04
N LEU A 92 -6.45 -6.14 -5.07
CA LEU A 92 -6.82 -5.42 -6.27
C LEU A 92 -5.60 -5.17 -7.16
N LEU A 93 -5.73 -5.51 -8.44
CA LEU A 93 -4.63 -5.33 -9.40
C LEU A 93 -4.39 -3.84 -9.70
N PRO A 94 -3.13 -3.42 -9.84
CA PRO A 94 -2.79 -2.05 -10.25
C PRO A 94 -3.52 -1.60 -11.53
N SER A 95 -3.67 -2.47 -12.52
CA SER A 95 -4.41 -2.17 -13.76
C SER A 95 -5.87 -1.77 -13.49
N LEU A 96 -6.53 -2.45 -12.55
CA LEU A 96 -7.91 -2.11 -12.16
C LEU A 96 -7.97 -0.81 -11.36
N LEU A 97 -7.01 -0.59 -10.47
CA LEU A 97 -6.93 0.63 -9.67
C LEU A 97 -6.66 1.87 -10.52
N ALA A 98 -5.85 1.73 -11.55
CA ALA A 98 -5.42 2.81 -12.42
C ALA A 98 -6.34 3.03 -13.64
N ASP A 99 -7.38 2.20 -13.82
CA ASP A 99 -8.28 2.30 -14.95
C ASP A 99 -8.96 3.68 -15.02
N GLY A 100 -8.83 4.34 -16.17
CA GLY A 100 -9.34 5.69 -16.39
C GLY A 100 -8.65 6.80 -15.58
N ASN A 101 -7.60 6.51 -14.80
CA ASN A 101 -6.93 7.50 -13.98
C ASN A 101 -5.94 8.35 -14.80
N ALA A 102 -6.00 9.68 -14.63
CA ALA A 102 -5.14 10.61 -15.34
C ALA A 102 -3.64 10.44 -15.04
N ARG A 103 -3.30 9.77 -13.93
CA ARG A 103 -1.93 9.49 -13.48
C ARG A 103 -1.68 7.98 -13.32
N ALA A 104 -2.27 7.19 -14.20
CA ALA A 104 -2.11 5.73 -14.20
C ALA A 104 -0.63 5.30 -14.21
N ASP A 105 0.23 6.09 -14.81
CA ASP A 105 1.67 5.87 -14.93
C ASP A 105 2.45 6.10 -13.61
N GLN A 106 1.82 6.68 -12.60
CA GLN A 106 2.39 6.93 -11.26
C GLN A 106 1.85 5.95 -10.19
N ILE A 107 0.84 5.14 -10.55
CA ILE A 107 0.17 4.23 -9.63
C ILE A 107 0.86 2.88 -9.62
N LEU A 108 1.12 2.35 -8.40
CA LEU A 108 1.54 0.98 -8.15
C LEU A 108 0.89 0.46 -6.86
N VAL A 109 0.96 -0.83 -6.66
CA VAL A 109 0.65 -1.42 -5.35
C VAL A 109 1.96 -1.58 -4.56
N ALA A 110 1.95 -1.11 -3.30
CA ALA A 110 2.96 -1.40 -2.31
C ALA A 110 2.29 -2.18 -1.18
N HIS A 111 2.21 -3.49 -1.38
CA HIS A 111 1.50 -4.41 -0.49
C HIS A 111 2.35 -4.76 0.72
N PRO A 112 2.04 -4.22 1.92
CA PRO A 112 2.76 -4.59 3.13
C PRO A 112 2.26 -5.92 3.66
N TRP A 113 3.14 -6.65 4.33
CA TRP A 113 2.72 -7.73 5.21
C TRP A 113 2.35 -7.15 6.57
N ASN A 114 1.24 -7.63 7.13
CA ASN A 114 0.64 -7.07 8.34
C ASN A 114 1.22 -7.71 9.61
N PRO A 115 1.59 -6.93 10.64
CA PRO A 115 1.55 -5.47 10.68
C PRO A 115 2.82 -4.83 10.08
N PRO A 116 2.70 -3.75 9.28
CA PRO A 116 3.82 -3.14 8.56
C PRO A 116 5.01 -2.74 9.44
N GLN A 117 4.78 -2.30 10.68
CA GLN A 117 5.86 -1.88 11.57
C GLN A 117 6.76 -3.05 12.03
N ILE A 118 6.29 -4.29 11.98
CA ILE A 118 7.03 -5.49 12.41
C ILE A 118 7.49 -6.31 11.20
N MET A 119 6.59 -6.50 10.24
CA MET A 119 6.88 -7.32 9.05
C MET A 119 7.72 -6.53 8.04
N PRO A 120 8.92 -7.01 7.69
CA PRO A 120 9.79 -6.27 6.80
C PRO A 120 9.34 -6.31 5.33
N LEU A 121 8.58 -7.31 4.92
CA LEU A 121 8.28 -7.58 3.52
C LEU A 121 7.27 -6.59 2.94
N VAL A 122 7.59 -6.04 1.77
CA VAL A 122 6.70 -5.23 0.93
C VAL A 122 6.78 -5.71 -0.51
N GLU A 123 5.67 -6.12 -1.09
CA GLU A 123 5.60 -6.44 -2.52
C GLU A 123 5.30 -5.17 -3.31
N LEU A 124 6.15 -4.85 -4.27
CA LEU A 124 5.95 -3.74 -5.19
C LEU A 124 5.40 -4.28 -6.51
N VAL A 125 4.15 -3.97 -6.80
CA VAL A 125 3.46 -4.49 -7.98
C VAL A 125 3.16 -3.34 -8.93
N PRO A 126 3.94 -3.17 -10.01
CA PRO A 126 3.62 -2.20 -11.05
C PRO A 126 2.43 -2.67 -11.88
N GLY A 127 1.61 -1.74 -12.35
CA GLY A 127 0.64 -1.98 -13.40
C GLY A 127 1.25 -1.89 -14.79
N PRO A 128 0.49 -2.21 -15.84
CA PRO A 128 0.98 -2.17 -17.23
C PRO A 128 1.46 -0.78 -17.67
N THR A 129 0.91 0.28 -17.09
CA THR A 129 1.22 1.67 -17.42
C THR A 129 2.20 2.32 -16.45
N THR A 130 2.50 1.68 -15.31
CA THR A 130 3.38 2.25 -14.29
C THR A 130 4.78 2.47 -14.86
N ARG A 131 5.29 3.69 -14.77
CA ARG A 131 6.65 4.02 -15.22
C ARG A 131 7.69 3.25 -14.39
N PRO A 132 8.71 2.64 -15.04
CA PRO A 132 9.76 1.89 -14.32
C PRO A 132 10.49 2.71 -13.25
N GLU A 133 10.70 4.00 -13.48
CA GLU A 133 11.34 4.91 -12.53
C GLU A 133 10.49 5.13 -11.27
N ILE A 134 9.16 5.08 -11.37
CA ILE A 134 8.24 5.15 -10.22
C ILE A 134 8.46 3.93 -9.32
N THR A 135 8.47 2.73 -9.89
CA THR A 135 8.75 1.49 -9.15
C THR A 135 10.14 1.51 -8.52
N ALA A 136 11.16 1.97 -9.26
CA ALA A 136 12.52 2.05 -8.75
C ALA A 136 12.66 3.08 -7.60
N ARG A 137 11.95 4.21 -7.67
CA ARG A 137 11.92 5.21 -6.59
C ARG A 137 11.17 4.67 -5.39
N ALA A 138 10.00 4.05 -5.58
CA ALA A 138 9.25 3.40 -4.50
C ALA A 138 10.13 2.37 -3.76
N LYS A 139 10.85 1.52 -4.52
CA LYS A 139 11.80 0.57 -3.94
C LYS A 139 12.81 1.25 -3.02
N ARG A 140 13.48 2.31 -3.49
CA ARG A 140 14.48 3.03 -2.67
C ARG A 140 13.86 3.61 -1.39
N ILE A 141 12.66 4.16 -1.48
CA ILE A 141 11.97 4.74 -0.32
C ILE A 141 11.66 3.64 0.70
N TYR A 142 10.99 2.56 0.31
CA TYR A 142 10.66 1.50 1.27
C TYR A 142 11.90 0.80 1.83
N ASP A 143 12.93 0.57 1.02
CA ASP A 143 14.21 0.03 1.51
C ASP A 143 14.86 0.95 2.57
N SER A 144 14.77 2.28 2.40
CA SER A 144 15.28 3.24 3.38
C SER A 144 14.52 3.23 4.71
N LEU A 145 13.28 2.73 4.72
CA LEU A 145 12.48 2.48 5.92
C LEU A 145 12.81 1.13 6.59
N GLY A 146 13.85 0.44 6.15
CA GLY A 146 14.21 -0.88 6.65
C GLY A 146 13.32 -2.02 6.10
N LYS A 147 12.57 -1.79 5.02
CA LYS A 147 11.79 -2.84 4.39
C LYS A 147 12.64 -3.67 3.43
N VAL A 148 12.22 -4.92 3.25
CA VAL A 148 12.71 -5.82 2.21
C VAL A 148 11.69 -5.81 1.09
N THR A 149 11.97 -5.06 0.03
CA THR A 149 11.04 -4.92 -1.08
C THR A 149 11.24 -6.01 -2.14
N VAL A 150 10.13 -6.56 -2.63
CA VAL A 150 10.10 -7.54 -3.72
C VAL A 150 9.34 -6.93 -4.90
N PRO A 151 10.05 -6.35 -5.89
CA PRO A 151 9.41 -5.88 -7.11
C PRO A 151 8.94 -7.05 -7.97
N LEU A 152 7.65 -7.08 -8.29
CA LEU A 152 7.12 -8.03 -9.25
C LEU A 152 7.40 -7.54 -10.67
N LYS A 153 7.62 -8.47 -11.60
CA LYS A 153 7.83 -8.13 -13.02
C LYS A 153 6.52 -7.78 -13.73
N GLN A 154 5.41 -8.28 -13.20
CA GLN A 154 4.05 -8.03 -13.71
C GLN A 154 3.05 -8.26 -12.59
N GLU A 155 1.88 -7.66 -12.72
CA GLU A 155 0.75 -7.92 -11.81
C GLU A 155 0.21 -9.34 -11.98
N ILE A 156 -0.24 -9.94 -10.89
CA ILE A 156 -0.89 -11.24 -10.85
C ILE A 156 -1.90 -11.27 -9.70
N PRO A 157 -3.09 -11.87 -9.87
CA PRO A 157 -4.06 -12.01 -8.79
C PRO A 157 -3.46 -12.70 -7.56
N GLY A 158 -3.59 -12.05 -6.38
CA GLY A 158 -3.05 -12.54 -5.11
C GLY A 158 -1.54 -12.31 -4.94
N PHE A 159 -0.89 -11.58 -5.85
CA PHE A 159 0.53 -11.27 -5.82
C PHE A 159 1.39 -12.54 -5.58
N VAL A 160 2.58 -12.44 -5.01
CA VAL A 160 3.39 -13.63 -4.70
C VAL A 160 3.03 -14.19 -3.32
N GLY A 161 2.92 -13.31 -2.32
CA GLY A 161 2.75 -13.73 -0.93
C GLY A 161 1.43 -14.44 -0.67
N ASN A 162 0.30 -13.86 -1.09
CA ASN A 162 -1.00 -14.50 -0.92
C ASN A 162 -1.11 -15.83 -1.68
N ARG A 163 -0.43 -15.96 -2.81
CA ARG A 163 -0.39 -17.22 -3.57
C ARG A 163 0.37 -18.31 -2.82
N ILE A 164 1.52 -17.95 -2.21
CA ILE A 164 2.31 -18.90 -1.38
C ILE A 164 1.50 -19.30 -0.15
N GLN A 165 0.89 -18.34 0.55
CA GLN A 165 0.03 -18.63 1.72
C GLN A 165 -1.13 -19.57 1.34
N LYS A 166 -1.77 -19.33 0.19
CA LYS A 166 -2.85 -20.19 -0.28
C LYS A 166 -2.35 -21.61 -0.59
N ALA A 167 -1.17 -21.76 -1.16
CA ALA A 167 -0.58 -23.08 -1.45
C ALA A 167 -0.30 -23.84 -0.14
N VAL A 168 0.29 -23.18 0.86
CA VAL A 168 0.53 -23.76 2.19
C VAL A 168 -0.78 -24.15 2.87
N LEU A 169 -1.80 -23.28 2.83
CA LEU A 169 -3.11 -23.58 3.41
C LEU A 169 -3.81 -24.76 2.72
N ASN A 170 -3.67 -24.89 1.40
CA ASN A 170 -4.25 -26.00 0.68
C ASN A 170 -3.59 -27.32 1.07
N GLU A 171 -2.26 -27.35 1.24
CA GLU A 171 -1.52 -28.50 1.72
C GLU A 171 -1.94 -28.86 3.17
N ALA A 172 -2.02 -27.87 4.07
CA ALA A 172 -2.51 -28.08 5.43
C ALA A 172 -3.89 -28.75 5.45
N ARG A 173 -4.81 -28.26 4.62
CA ARG A 173 -6.16 -28.85 4.47
C ARG A 173 -6.10 -30.28 3.93
N SER A 174 -5.20 -30.57 3.00
CA SER A 174 -4.99 -31.91 2.44
C SER A 174 -4.55 -32.89 3.51
N LEU A 175 -3.61 -32.48 4.38
CA LEU A 175 -3.13 -33.31 5.50
C LEU A 175 -4.23 -33.62 6.52
N VAL A 176 -5.07 -32.64 6.84
CA VAL A 176 -6.24 -32.86 7.73
C VAL A 176 -7.24 -33.79 7.05
N ALA A 177 -7.58 -33.54 5.78
CA ALA A 177 -8.52 -34.38 5.04
C ALA A 177 -8.02 -35.83 4.86
N GLY A 178 -6.70 -36.00 4.75
CA GLY A 178 -6.04 -37.31 4.70
C GLY A 178 -5.87 -38.00 6.06
N ASN A 179 -6.40 -37.40 7.14
CA ASN A 179 -6.29 -37.91 8.51
C ASN A 179 -4.84 -38.13 8.99
N ILE A 180 -3.91 -37.31 8.46
CA ILE A 180 -2.50 -37.32 8.87
C ILE A 180 -2.29 -36.52 10.17
N VAL A 181 -3.10 -35.46 10.36
CA VAL A 181 -3.08 -34.60 11.55
C VAL A 181 -4.47 -34.05 11.81
N ASP A 182 -4.80 -33.77 13.05
CA ASP A 182 -6.05 -33.12 13.44
C ASP A 182 -5.98 -31.61 13.23
N ALA A 183 -7.13 -30.98 12.93
CA ALA A 183 -7.24 -29.54 12.73
C ALA A 183 -6.66 -28.68 13.88
N PRO A 184 -6.78 -29.06 15.19
CA PRO A 184 -6.15 -28.31 16.28
C PRO A 184 -4.62 -28.31 16.27
N GLY A 185 -3.99 -29.13 15.44
CA GLY A 185 -2.53 -29.18 15.26
C GLY A 185 -1.97 -28.25 14.19
N PHE A 186 -2.84 -27.38 13.59
CA PHE A 186 -2.46 -26.41 12.55
C PHE A 186 -2.68 -24.98 13.00
#